data_31241a9f8cc966d3aaa1de4ba92c57e1
#
_entry.id   31241a9f8cc966d3aaa1de4ba92c57e1
#
_cell.length_a   1.000
_cell.length_b   1.000
_cell.length_c   1.000
_cell.angle_alpha   90.00
_cell.angle_beta   90.00
_cell.angle_gamma   90.00
#
_symmetry.space_group_name_H-M   'P 1'
#
loop_
_entity.id
_entity.type
_entity.pdbx_description
1 polymer ?
#
loop_
_entity_poly.entity_id
_entity_poly.type
_entity_poly.pdbx_seq_one_letter_code
_entity_poly.pdbx_strand_id
1 'polypeptide(L)'
;HILRSCFDNKVKKFVFYSCTVMYQSSDTPISEDDFNPSNELLPQYFGVGHTKLYVEKMCEFYSRICDTEFVVLRNSNVYGPHDKYDLEKSHVFGATITKVLTNKDGKLPVWGDGSEVRDFIYVEDLTKRTEELCSRETGPLLIANNGSGESTTISNLVEKIIDASGKGMTIEYSKNTPSFKNKAPINVDKINDILENKETTSLVDGIEKTVSWYRENIETT
;
A
#
# COMPACT_ATOMS: atom_id res chain seq x y z
N HIS A 1 0.66 -2.30 24.17
CA HIS A 1 0.37 -3.57 24.83
C HIS A 1 0.92 -4.78 24.04
N ILE A 2 0.67 -4.91 22.72
CA ILE A 2 1.11 -6.06 21.91
C ILE A 2 2.64 -6.28 22.00
N LEU A 3 3.45 -5.24 21.75
CA LEU A 3 4.91 -5.34 21.81
C LEU A 3 5.40 -5.78 23.21
N ARG A 4 4.74 -5.28 24.27
CA ARG A 4 5.03 -5.73 25.63
C ARG A 4 4.71 -7.21 25.81
N SER A 5 3.58 -7.67 25.29
CA SER A 5 3.22 -9.09 25.32
C SER A 5 4.20 -9.96 24.54
N CYS A 6 4.70 -9.47 23.39
CA CYS A 6 5.75 -10.17 22.64
C CYS A 6 7.03 -10.32 23.47
N PHE A 7 7.44 -9.26 24.15
CA PHE A 7 8.59 -9.26 25.05
C PHE A 7 8.42 -10.28 26.20
N ASP A 8 7.28 -10.20 26.91
CA ASP A 8 7.01 -11.05 28.08
C ASP A 8 6.90 -12.53 27.71
N ASN A 9 6.41 -12.86 26.51
CA ASN A 9 6.23 -14.22 26.01
C ASN A 9 7.36 -14.71 25.10
N LYS A 10 8.45 -13.95 24.95
CA LYS A 10 9.61 -14.31 24.14
C LYS A 10 9.22 -14.71 22.70
N VAL A 11 8.37 -13.92 22.08
CA VAL A 11 7.96 -14.13 20.68
C VAL A 11 9.19 -14.05 19.79
N LYS A 12 9.38 -15.00 18.89
CA LYS A 12 10.58 -15.09 18.05
C LYS A 12 10.61 -13.96 17.01
N LYS A 13 9.47 -13.69 16.37
CA LYS A 13 9.37 -12.65 15.34
C LYS A 13 8.06 -11.89 15.45
N PHE A 14 8.14 -10.58 15.23
CA PHE A 14 7.00 -9.67 15.18
C PHE A 14 7.03 -8.90 13.86
N VAL A 15 5.96 -8.99 13.08
CA VAL A 15 5.82 -8.24 11.82
C VAL A 15 4.84 -7.10 12.02
N PHE A 16 5.25 -5.89 11.65
CA PHE A 16 4.42 -4.69 11.69
C PHE A 16 4.19 -4.13 10.29
N TYR A 17 2.93 -4.05 9.89
CA TYR A 17 2.55 -3.37 8.66
C TYR A 17 2.47 -1.87 8.90
N SER A 18 3.57 -1.19 8.58
CA SER A 18 3.64 0.26 8.48
C SER A 18 3.16 0.74 7.11
N CYS A 19 3.42 1.97 6.76
CA CYS A 19 2.98 2.52 5.48
C CYS A 19 3.93 3.61 4.98
N THR A 20 3.82 3.94 3.70
CA THR A 20 4.64 4.96 3.03
C THR A 20 4.07 6.38 3.15
N VAL A 21 2.96 6.58 3.85
CA VAL A 21 2.32 7.92 3.98
C VAL A 21 3.19 8.92 4.75
N MET A 22 4.17 8.44 5.51
CA MET A 22 5.10 9.29 6.26
C MET A 22 6.20 9.92 5.38
N TYR A 23 6.42 9.41 4.17
CA TYR A 23 7.40 10.00 3.27
C TYR A 23 6.91 11.33 2.69
N GLN A 24 7.82 12.27 2.51
CA GLN A 24 7.59 13.48 1.75
C GLN A 24 7.50 13.17 0.26
N SER A 25 7.00 14.14 -0.53
CA SER A 25 7.03 14.04 -1.99
C SER A 25 8.47 14.06 -2.48
N SER A 26 8.76 13.26 -3.51
CA SER A 26 10.09 13.16 -4.14
C SER A 26 9.91 12.97 -5.64
N ASP A 27 10.89 13.43 -6.41
CA ASP A 27 10.98 13.20 -7.85
C ASP A 27 11.81 11.95 -8.19
N THR A 28 12.48 11.38 -7.18
CA THR A 28 13.29 10.14 -7.29
C THR A 28 12.70 9.04 -6.41
N PRO A 29 12.93 7.75 -6.74
CA PRO A 29 12.49 6.64 -5.89
C PRO A 29 12.92 6.82 -4.44
N ILE A 30 11.98 6.60 -3.51
CA ILE A 30 12.16 6.90 -2.09
C ILE A 30 12.66 5.64 -1.37
N SER A 31 13.85 5.73 -0.79
CA SER A 31 14.45 4.70 0.07
C SER A 31 14.08 4.88 1.53
N GLU A 32 14.32 3.88 2.36
CA GLU A 32 14.05 3.93 3.79
C GLU A 32 14.83 5.04 4.51
N ASP A 33 16.05 5.33 4.03
CA ASP A 33 16.95 6.34 4.59
C ASP A 33 16.56 7.77 4.21
N ASP A 34 15.70 7.95 3.20
CA ASP A 34 15.16 9.27 2.82
C ASP A 34 14.12 9.79 3.82
N PHE A 35 13.68 8.93 4.77
CA PHE A 35 12.73 9.35 5.78
C PHE A 35 13.39 10.25 6.82
N ASN A 36 12.94 11.51 6.88
CA ASN A 36 13.35 12.46 7.91
C ASN A 36 12.21 12.72 8.90
N PRO A 37 12.32 12.25 10.16
CA PRO A 37 11.27 12.41 11.17
C PRO A 37 11.07 13.87 11.60
N SER A 38 11.99 14.78 11.27
CA SER A 38 11.86 16.22 11.56
C SER A 38 11.00 16.97 10.54
N ASN A 39 10.71 16.36 9.41
CA ASN A 39 9.84 16.96 8.40
C ASN A 39 8.36 16.78 8.81
N GLU A 40 7.57 17.83 8.59
CA GLU A 40 6.13 17.76 8.83
C GLU A 40 5.46 16.76 7.88
N LEU A 41 4.55 15.98 8.42
CA LEU A 41 3.69 15.11 7.64
C LEU A 41 2.59 15.93 6.96
N LEU A 42 2.11 15.46 5.81
CA LEU A 42 0.96 16.07 5.16
C LEU A 42 -0.24 16.06 6.14
N PRO A 43 -1.01 17.16 6.25
CA PRO A 43 -2.09 17.29 7.26
C PRO A 43 -3.08 16.13 7.27
N GLN A 44 -3.45 15.62 6.08
CA GLN A 44 -4.38 14.48 5.95
C GLN A 44 -3.80 13.15 6.46
N TYR A 45 -2.48 13.03 6.57
CA TYR A 45 -1.79 11.84 7.07
C TYR A 45 -1.22 12.03 8.47
N PHE A 46 -1.46 13.19 9.12
CA PHE A 46 -0.89 13.51 10.42
C PHE A 46 -1.13 12.42 11.45
N GLY A 47 -2.38 12.01 11.66
CA GLY A 47 -2.72 11.00 12.66
C GLY A 47 -2.14 9.63 12.34
N VAL A 48 -2.38 9.11 11.13
CA VAL A 48 -1.91 7.77 10.72
C VAL A 48 -0.39 7.72 10.64
N GLY A 49 0.26 8.73 10.07
CA GLY A 49 1.72 8.76 9.93
C GLY A 49 2.44 8.78 11.28
N HIS A 50 2.03 9.65 12.20
CA HIS A 50 2.61 9.68 13.55
C HIS A 50 2.34 8.41 14.35
N THR A 51 1.15 7.80 14.20
CA THR A 51 0.86 6.52 14.87
C THR A 51 1.77 5.41 14.34
N LYS A 52 1.96 5.30 13.02
CA LYS A 52 2.86 4.31 12.43
C LYS A 52 4.30 4.54 12.87
N LEU A 53 4.79 5.79 12.80
CA LEU A 53 6.13 6.15 13.25
C LEU A 53 6.37 5.80 14.73
N TYR A 54 5.39 6.09 15.59
CA TYR A 54 5.49 5.71 17.00
C TYR A 54 5.68 4.20 17.17
N VAL A 55 4.92 3.37 16.45
CA VAL A 55 5.07 1.90 16.55
C VAL A 55 6.41 1.44 15.97
N GLU A 56 6.91 2.03 14.87
CA GLU A 56 8.25 1.76 14.34
C GLU A 56 9.33 2.04 15.40
N LYS A 57 9.24 3.19 16.09
CA LYS A 57 10.16 3.54 17.19
C LYS A 57 10.06 2.60 18.38
N MET A 58 8.87 2.10 18.66
CA MET A 58 8.69 1.07 19.70
C MET A 58 9.29 -0.28 19.27
N CYS A 59 9.18 -0.67 18.02
CA CYS A 59 9.88 -1.85 17.49
C CYS A 59 11.40 -1.69 17.63
N GLU A 60 11.93 -0.52 17.25
CA GLU A 60 13.36 -0.19 17.42
C GLU A 60 13.79 -0.24 18.90
N PHE A 61 12.97 0.26 19.81
CA PHE A 61 13.26 0.18 21.24
C PHE A 61 13.34 -1.27 21.72
N TYR A 62 12.32 -2.09 21.41
CA TYR A 62 12.30 -3.49 21.85
C TYR A 62 13.39 -4.34 21.20
N SER A 63 13.79 -4.07 19.95
CA SER A 63 14.88 -4.78 19.28
C SER A 63 16.23 -4.64 19.98
N ARG A 64 16.38 -3.63 20.86
CA ARG A 64 17.61 -3.39 21.63
C ARG A 64 17.62 -4.12 22.99
N ILE A 65 16.49 -4.64 23.43
CA ILE A 65 16.34 -5.19 24.78
C ILE A 65 15.80 -6.63 24.85
N CYS A 66 15.52 -7.26 23.71
CA CYS A 66 15.08 -8.65 23.64
C CYS A 66 15.54 -9.32 22.34
N ASP A 67 15.40 -10.63 22.29
CA ASP A 67 15.81 -11.48 21.16
C ASP A 67 14.72 -11.61 20.08
N THR A 68 13.58 -10.91 20.22
CA THR A 68 12.54 -10.87 19.20
C THR A 68 13.07 -10.15 17.96
N GLU A 69 12.95 -10.77 16.79
CA GLU A 69 13.20 -10.10 15.52
C GLU A 69 11.99 -9.25 15.15
N PHE A 70 12.20 -7.97 14.84
CA PHE A 70 11.16 -7.04 14.42
C PHE A 70 11.28 -6.75 12.93
N VAL A 71 10.21 -7.03 12.18
CA VAL A 71 10.10 -6.74 10.76
C VAL A 71 9.05 -5.66 10.58
N VAL A 72 9.46 -4.50 10.09
CA VAL A 72 8.59 -3.35 9.81
C VAL A 72 8.51 -3.17 8.31
N LEU A 73 7.33 -3.40 7.74
CA LEU A 73 7.08 -3.25 6.31
C LEU A 73 6.35 -1.94 6.05
N ARG A 74 7.02 -0.98 5.43
CA ARG A 74 6.42 0.27 4.94
C ARG A 74 5.72 0.00 3.62
N ASN A 75 4.47 -0.47 3.73
CA ASN A 75 3.71 -0.87 2.56
C ASN A 75 3.28 0.33 1.72
N SER A 76 3.33 0.16 0.40
CA SER A 76 2.67 1.05 -0.56
C SER A 76 1.15 0.85 -0.51
N ASN A 77 0.40 1.24 -1.54
CA ASN A 77 -1.04 1.04 -1.56
C ASN A 77 -1.35 -0.44 -1.83
N VAL A 78 -1.76 -1.15 -0.79
CA VAL A 78 -2.19 -2.55 -0.91
C VAL A 78 -3.55 -2.60 -1.57
N TYR A 79 -3.73 -3.50 -2.54
CA TYR A 79 -4.99 -3.71 -3.24
C TYR A 79 -5.23 -5.18 -3.54
N GLY A 80 -6.48 -5.55 -3.82
CA GLY A 80 -6.84 -6.92 -4.21
C GLY A 80 -8.12 -7.42 -3.57
N PRO A 81 -8.41 -8.71 -3.69
CA PRO A 81 -9.52 -9.38 -3.01
C PRO A 81 -9.60 -9.03 -1.51
N HIS A 82 -10.84 -8.98 -1.00
CA HIS A 82 -11.13 -8.67 0.41
C HIS A 82 -10.80 -7.24 0.87
N ASP A 83 -10.49 -6.32 -0.04
CA ASP A 83 -10.37 -4.89 0.29
C ASP A 83 -11.73 -4.30 0.70
N LYS A 84 -11.71 -3.09 1.24
CA LYS A 84 -12.94 -2.32 1.42
C LYS A 84 -13.45 -1.82 0.08
N TYR A 85 -14.65 -2.20 -0.29
CA TYR A 85 -15.32 -1.72 -1.51
C TYR A 85 -16.44 -0.73 -1.20
N ASP A 86 -16.33 -0.01 -0.09
CA ASP A 86 -17.23 1.04 0.37
C ASP A 86 -16.86 2.39 -0.25
N LEU A 87 -17.81 3.12 -0.81
CA LEU A 87 -17.54 4.38 -1.53
C LEU A 87 -17.09 5.54 -0.63
N GLU A 88 -17.42 5.49 0.67
CA GLU A 88 -17.08 6.54 1.63
C GLU A 88 -15.76 6.30 2.35
N LYS A 89 -15.38 5.02 2.53
CA LYS A 89 -14.27 4.61 3.41
C LYS A 89 -13.15 3.86 2.72
N SER A 90 -13.27 3.61 1.40
CA SER A 90 -12.25 2.91 0.63
C SER A 90 -11.14 3.83 0.18
N HIS A 91 -9.97 3.24 -0.03
CA HIS A 91 -8.91 3.87 -0.80
C HIS A 91 -9.27 3.95 -2.29
N VAL A 92 -8.51 4.73 -3.03
CA VAL A 92 -8.78 5.02 -4.46
C VAL A 92 -9.00 3.76 -5.30
N PHE A 93 -8.26 2.69 -5.05
CA PHE A 93 -8.40 1.44 -5.81
C PHE A 93 -9.77 0.79 -5.59
N GLY A 94 -10.11 0.45 -4.35
CA GLY A 94 -11.40 -0.19 -4.02
C GLY A 94 -12.60 0.70 -4.38
N ALA A 95 -12.52 2.00 -4.13
CA ALA A 95 -13.57 2.94 -4.53
C ALA A 95 -13.73 2.99 -6.06
N THR A 96 -12.66 2.93 -6.84
CA THR A 96 -12.73 2.92 -8.31
C THR A 96 -13.34 1.62 -8.83
N ILE A 97 -12.95 0.46 -8.29
CA ILE A 97 -13.57 -0.85 -8.62
C ILE A 97 -15.08 -0.77 -8.42
N THR A 98 -15.52 -0.33 -7.24
CA THR A 98 -16.96 -0.21 -6.94
C THR A 98 -17.66 0.75 -7.89
N LYS A 99 -17.10 1.95 -8.09
CA LYS A 99 -17.68 2.94 -9.02
C LYS A 99 -17.82 2.39 -10.43
N VAL A 100 -16.78 1.72 -10.95
CA VAL A 100 -16.80 1.17 -12.31
C VAL A 100 -17.81 0.04 -12.43
N LEU A 101 -17.80 -0.92 -11.50
CA LEU A 101 -18.65 -2.10 -11.61
C LEU A 101 -20.13 -1.79 -11.34
N THR A 102 -20.45 -0.88 -10.43
CA THR A 102 -21.84 -0.49 -10.13
C THR A 102 -22.40 0.63 -11.03
N ASN A 103 -21.57 1.24 -11.88
CA ASN A 103 -21.96 2.36 -12.74
C ASN A 103 -23.02 1.96 -13.78
N LYS A 104 -24.02 2.82 -13.95
CA LYS A 104 -25.11 2.65 -14.92
C LYS A 104 -25.16 3.77 -15.97
N ASP A 105 -24.47 4.88 -15.71
CA ASP A 105 -24.61 6.11 -16.52
C ASP A 105 -23.50 6.26 -17.55
N GLY A 106 -22.48 5.38 -17.55
CA GLY A 106 -21.33 5.45 -18.45
C GLY A 106 -20.38 6.63 -18.18
N LYS A 107 -20.55 7.34 -17.04
CA LYS A 107 -19.71 8.48 -16.62
C LYS A 107 -19.06 8.17 -15.29
N LEU A 108 -17.74 8.29 -15.23
CA LEU A 108 -16.97 7.98 -14.03
C LEU A 108 -16.35 9.25 -13.44
N PRO A 109 -16.87 9.78 -12.32
CA PRO A 109 -16.27 10.93 -11.65
C PRO A 109 -14.97 10.52 -10.92
N VAL A 110 -13.86 11.19 -11.28
CA VAL A 110 -12.54 11.03 -10.68
C VAL A 110 -12.10 12.36 -10.04
N TRP A 111 -11.67 12.31 -8.80
CA TRP A 111 -11.17 13.48 -8.10
C TRP A 111 -9.80 13.90 -8.61
N GLY A 112 -9.56 15.22 -8.66
CA GLY A 112 -8.34 15.79 -9.21
C GLY A 112 -8.30 15.73 -10.73
N ASP A 113 -7.10 15.74 -11.29
CA ASP A 113 -6.86 15.66 -12.74
C ASP A 113 -6.32 14.29 -13.17
N GLY A 114 -6.20 13.35 -12.23
CA GLY A 114 -5.67 12.01 -12.47
C GLY A 114 -4.15 11.92 -12.60
N SER A 115 -3.42 13.02 -12.46
CA SER A 115 -1.95 13.05 -12.59
C SER A 115 -1.21 12.52 -11.35
N GLU A 116 -1.91 12.34 -10.22
CA GLU A 116 -1.30 11.78 -9.01
C GLU A 116 -0.67 10.42 -9.26
N VAL A 117 0.53 10.24 -8.75
CA VAL A 117 1.31 9.01 -8.91
C VAL A 117 1.26 8.19 -7.62
N ARG A 118 1.08 6.89 -7.75
CA ARG A 118 1.06 5.92 -6.64
C ARG A 118 1.81 4.64 -7.03
N ASP A 119 2.38 3.99 -6.03
CA ASP A 119 2.82 2.60 -6.09
C ASP A 119 1.71 1.71 -5.51
N PHE A 120 1.46 0.57 -6.14
CA PHE A 120 0.44 -0.40 -5.72
C PHE A 120 1.05 -1.78 -5.59
N ILE A 121 0.81 -2.46 -4.46
CA ILE A 121 1.19 -3.85 -4.24
C ILE A 121 -0.03 -4.74 -4.13
N TYR A 122 -0.04 -5.83 -4.90
CA TYR A 122 -1.11 -6.82 -4.84
C TYR A 122 -1.08 -7.57 -3.51
N VAL A 123 -2.23 -7.83 -2.93
CA VAL A 123 -2.34 -8.39 -1.57
C VAL A 123 -1.69 -9.76 -1.41
N GLU A 124 -1.73 -10.61 -2.45
CA GLU A 124 -1.04 -11.91 -2.41
C GLU A 124 0.49 -11.75 -2.38
N ASP A 125 1.05 -10.76 -3.08
CA ASP A 125 2.49 -10.51 -3.05
C ASP A 125 2.92 -10.01 -1.66
N LEU A 126 2.12 -9.14 -1.03
CA LEU A 126 2.32 -8.75 0.36
C LEU A 126 2.36 -9.96 1.30
N THR A 127 1.39 -10.87 1.16
CA THR A 127 1.29 -12.04 2.04
C THR A 127 2.43 -13.02 1.82
N LYS A 128 2.78 -13.34 0.57
CA LYS A 128 3.91 -14.20 0.20
C LYS A 128 5.24 -13.66 0.74
N ARG A 129 5.50 -12.37 0.55
CA ARG A 129 6.70 -11.72 1.08
C ARG A 129 6.75 -11.76 2.61
N THR A 130 5.60 -11.52 3.26
CA THR A 130 5.50 -11.62 4.71
C THR A 130 5.80 -13.03 5.20
N GLU A 131 5.23 -14.05 4.57
CA GLU A 131 5.46 -15.46 4.90
C GLU A 131 6.93 -15.83 4.74
N GLU A 132 7.55 -15.41 3.64
CA GLU A 132 8.98 -15.64 3.40
C GLU A 132 9.83 -14.95 4.48
N LEU A 133 9.56 -13.70 4.83
CA LEU A 133 10.29 -12.99 5.89
C LEU A 133 10.08 -13.62 7.27
N CYS A 134 8.92 -14.25 7.52
CA CYS A 134 8.69 -14.98 8.77
C CYS A 134 9.58 -16.21 8.91
N SER A 135 9.97 -16.85 7.80
CA SER A 135 10.80 -18.06 7.79
C SER A 135 12.31 -17.78 7.74
N ARG A 136 12.73 -16.53 7.51
CA ARG A 136 14.15 -16.13 7.38
C ARG A 136 14.66 -15.41 8.61
N GLU A 137 15.95 -15.43 8.82
CA GLU A 137 16.61 -14.53 9.77
C GLU A 137 16.67 -13.13 9.16
N THR A 138 16.14 -12.14 9.89
CA THR A 138 16.08 -10.74 9.46
C THR A 138 16.90 -9.80 10.34
N GLY A 139 17.58 -10.37 11.35
CA GLY A 139 18.26 -9.60 12.38
C GLY A 139 17.28 -8.97 13.38
N PRO A 140 17.81 -8.24 14.37
CA PRO A 140 16.99 -7.69 15.46
C PRO A 140 15.93 -6.69 14.98
N LEU A 141 16.22 -5.94 13.93
CA LEU A 141 15.28 -4.97 13.33
C LEU A 141 15.50 -4.86 11.83
N LEU A 142 14.47 -5.18 11.05
CA LEU A 142 14.38 -4.87 9.64
C LEU A 142 13.29 -3.83 9.43
N ILE A 143 13.63 -2.67 8.87
CA ILE A 143 12.67 -1.71 8.32
C ILE A 143 12.87 -1.70 6.82
N ALA A 144 11.84 -2.03 6.05
CA ALA A 144 11.92 -2.11 4.59
C ALA A 144 10.67 -1.56 3.91
N ASN A 145 10.88 -0.90 2.77
CA ASN A 145 9.81 -0.56 1.85
C ASN A 145 9.25 -1.83 1.22
N ASN A 146 7.93 -1.90 1.10
CA ASN A 146 7.25 -3.04 0.50
C ASN A 146 6.17 -2.55 -0.47
N GLY A 147 6.49 -2.61 -1.74
CA GLY A 147 5.64 -2.19 -2.86
C GLY A 147 6.01 -2.94 -4.13
N SER A 148 5.46 -2.51 -5.25
CA SER A 148 5.86 -3.02 -6.56
C SER A 148 7.21 -2.44 -7.03
N GLY A 149 7.56 -1.25 -6.55
CA GLY A 149 8.68 -0.46 -7.08
C GLY A 149 8.33 0.27 -8.38
N GLU A 150 7.08 0.12 -8.85
CA GLU A 150 6.55 0.78 -10.04
C GLU A 150 5.53 1.84 -9.65
N SER A 151 5.53 2.92 -10.41
CA SER A 151 4.52 3.96 -10.22
C SER A 151 3.51 4.00 -11.35
N THR A 152 2.27 4.30 -11.00
CA THR A 152 1.21 4.54 -11.97
C THR A 152 0.44 5.80 -11.61
N THR A 153 -0.07 6.52 -12.62
CA THR A 153 -0.99 7.64 -12.38
C THR A 153 -2.38 7.12 -12.03
N ILE A 154 -3.15 7.93 -11.32
CA ILE A 154 -4.56 7.61 -11.05
C ILE A 154 -5.35 7.49 -12.37
N SER A 155 -5.04 8.31 -13.37
CA SER A 155 -5.64 8.19 -14.72
C SER A 155 -5.41 6.80 -15.30
N ASN A 156 -4.14 6.34 -15.35
CA ASN A 156 -3.79 5.02 -15.88
C ASN A 156 -4.42 3.86 -15.07
N LEU A 157 -4.46 3.98 -13.74
CA LEU A 157 -5.16 3.02 -12.90
C LEU A 157 -6.65 2.91 -13.26
N VAL A 158 -7.33 4.05 -13.38
CA VAL A 158 -8.76 4.13 -13.70
C VAL A 158 -9.04 3.53 -15.08
N GLU A 159 -8.23 3.89 -16.10
CA GLU A 159 -8.34 3.34 -17.45
C GLU A 159 -8.21 1.80 -17.44
N LYS A 160 -7.19 1.27 -16.76
CA LYS A 160 -6.99 -0.20 -16.64
C LYS A 160 -8.16 -0.90 -15.93
N ILE A 161 -8.77 -0.28 -14.92
CA ILE A 161 -9.95 -0.84 -14.25
C ILE A 161 -11.17 -0.82 -15.18
N ILE A 162 -11.36 0.24 -15.95
CA ILE A 162 -12.42 0.32 -16.96
C ILE A 162 -12.24 -0.80 -18.00
N ASP A 163 -11.03 -0.94 -18.54
CA ASP A 163 -10.71 -1.97 -19.54
C ASP A 163 -11.00 -3.38 -18.99
N ALA A 164 -10.50 -3.71 -17.81
CA ALA A 164 -10.75 -4.99 -17.15
C ALA A 164 -12.24 -5.24 -16.84
N SER A 165 -13.01 -4.17 -16.65
CA SER A 165 -14.45 -4.29 -16.44
C SER A 165 -15.25 -4.62 -17.70
N GLY A 166 -14.68 -4.40 -18.88
CA GLY A 166 -15.37 -4.52 -20.16
C GLY A 166 -16.47 -3.49 -20.38
N LYS A 167 -16.56 -2.43 -19.55
CA LYS A 167 -17.55 -1.36 -19.65
C LYS A 167 -16.97 -0.16 -20.41
N GLY A 168 -17.74 0.37 -21.36
CA GLY A 168 -17.39 1.66 -21.99
C GLY A 168 -17.78 2.83 -21.08
N MET A 169 -16.78 3.59 -20.61
CA MET A 169 -17.01 4.73 -19.72
C MET A 169 -16.24 5.97 -20.15
N THR A 170 -16.82 7.14 -19.86
CA THR A 170 -16.15 8.43 -19.99
C THR A 170 -15.69 8.90 -18.62
N ILE A 171 -14.40 9.21 -18.47
CA ILE A 171 -13.84 9.73 -17.22
C ILE A 171 -14.12 11.22 -17.13
N GLU A 172 -14.72 11.65 -16.01
CA GLU A 172 -14.99 13.05 -15.72
C GLU A 172 -14.10 13.53 -14.55
N TYR A 173 -13.06 14.30 -14.85
CA TYR A 173 -12.13 14.82 -13.85
C TYR A 173 -12.69 16.05 -13.13
N SER A 174 -12.65 16.04 -11.79
CA SER A 174 -13.10 17.16 -10.95
C SER A 174 -11.90 17.98 -10.47
N LYS A 175 -11.59 19.08 -11.17
CA LYS A 175 -10.45 19.96 -10.87
C LYS A 175 -10.57 20.72 -9.52
N ASN A 176 -11.75 20.76 -8.91
CA ASN A 176 -12.00 21.49 -7.67
C ASN A 176 -11.79 20.65 -6.41
N THR A 177 -11.32 19.42 -6.54
CA THR A 177 -11.01 18.54 -5.42
C THR A 177 -9.51 18.57 -5.11
N PRO A 178 -9.11 18.42 -3.83
CA PRO A 178 -7.70 18.41 -3.50
C PRO A 178 -6.97 17.31 -4.26
N SER A 179 -5.95 17.68 -5.03
CA SER A 179 -4.96 16.73 -5.54
C SER A 179 -3.76 16.71 -4.61
N PHE A 180 -3.21 15.54 -4.38
CA PHE A 180 -2.02 15.39 -3.54
C PHE A 180 -0.78 15.45 -4.44
N LYS A 181 0.31 16.05 -3.94
CA LYS A 181 1.57 16.09 -4.69
C LYS A 181 2.01 14.68 -5.07
N ASN A 182 2.56 14.56 -6.27
CA ASN A 182 3.12 13.31 -6.77
C ASN A 182 4.16 12.76 -5.80
N LYS A 183 4.06 11.46 -5.53
CA LYS A 183 5.13 10.71 -4.88
C LYS A 183 5.79 9.84 -5.93
N ALA A 184 7.12 9.89 -5.99
CA ALA A 184 7.87 8.90 -6.74
C ALA A 184 7.58 7.49 -6.21
N PRO A 185 7.84 6.44 -7.02
CA PRO A 185 7.76 5.07 -6.53
C PRO A 185 8.70 4.89 -5.33
N ILE A 186 8.41 3.92 -4.50
CA ILE A 186 9.32 3.55 -3.42
C ILE A 186 10.43 2.66 -3.98
N ASN A 187 11.65 2.85 -3.47
CA ASN A 187 12.75 1.92 -3.73
C ASN A 187 12.51 0.65 -2.90
N VAL A 188 12.56 -0.50 -3.55
CA VAL A 188 12.31 -1.83 -2.94
C VAL A 188 13.56 -2.73 -2.97
N ASP A 189 14.73 -2.18 -3.26
CA ASP A 189 15.98 -2.97 -3.36
C ASP A 189 16.27 -3.69 -2.06
N LYS A 190 16.13 -3.00 -0.92
CA LYS A 190 16.42 -3.56 0.40
C LYS A 190 15.61 -4.82 0.72
N ILE A 191 14.31 -4.82 0.45
CA ILE A 191 13.49 -6.02 0.67
C ILE A 191 13.82 -7.09 -0.37
N ASN A 192 14.05 -6.70 -1.61
CA ASN A 192 14.40 -7.62 -2.69
C ASN A 192 15.76 -8.32 -2.48
N ASP A 193 16.71 -7.69 -1.77
CA ASP A 193 17.98 -8.32 -1.41
C ASP A 193 17.83 -9.45 -0.40
N ILE A 194 16.73 -9.44 0.37
CA ILE A 194 16.44 -10.45 1.39
C ILE A 194 15.57 -11.58 0.80
N LEU A 195 14.63 -11.24 -0.08
CA LEU A 195 13.69 -12.19 -0.65
C LEU A 195 14.33 -13.04 -1.77
N GLU A 196 13.99 -14.32 -1.81
CA GLU A 196 14.32 -15.21 -2.95
C GLU A 196 13.41 -14.93 -4.14
N ASN A 197 12.11 -14.82 -3.88
CA ASN A 197 11.15 -14.47 -4.91
C ASN A 197 10.92 -12.97 -4.94
N LYS A 198 11.43 -12.34 -5.99
CA LYS A 198 11.32 -10.89 -6.23
C LYS A 198 10.16 -10.52 -7.16
N GLU A 199 9.51 -11.51 -7.76
CA GLU A 199 8.42 -11.28 -8.70
C GLU A 199 7.21 -10.64 -8.00
N THR A 200 6.60 -9.71 -8.69
CA THR A 200 5.35 -9.06 -8.29
C THR A 200 4.29 -9.27 -9.36
N THR A 201 3.07 -9.41 -8.92
CA THR A 201 1.90 -9.43 -9.81
C THR A 201 1.82 -8.08 -10.55
N SER A 202 1.74 -8.13 -11.88
CA SER A 202 1.55 -6.90 -12.66
C SER A 202 0.26 -6.18 -12.27
N LEU A 203 0.23 -4.85 -12.41
CA LEU A 203 -0.98 -4.08 -12.08
C LEU A 203 -2.18 -4.57 -12.89
N VAL A 204 -1.99 -4.95 -14.15
CA VAL A 204 -3.06 -5.47 -15.03
C VAL A 204 -3.61 -6.79 -14.49
N ASP A 205 -2.74 -7.77 -14.24
CA ASP A 205 -3.17 -9.08 -13.72
C ASP A 205 -3.85 -8.95 -12.35
N GLY A 206 -3.33 -8.09 -11.48
CA GLY A 206 -3.92 -7.85 -10.17
C GLY A 206 -5.29 -7.18 -10.25
N ILE A 207 -5.49 -6.26 -11.20
CA ILE A 207 -6.80 -5.65 -11.48
C ILE A 207 -7.78 -6.70 -11.99
N GLU A 208 -7.40 -7.52 -12.97
CA GLU A 208 -8.26 -8.56 -13.54
C GLU A 208 -8.71 -9.57 -12.47
N LYS A 209 -7.78 -10.06 -11.66
CA LYS A 209 -8.09 -10.94 -10.51
C LYS A 209 -9.06 -10.27 -9.53
N THR A 210 -8.85 -8.98 -9.24
CA THR A 210 -9.70 -8.24 -8.30
C THR A 210 -11.10 -8.00 -8.85
N VAL A 211 -11.23 -7.66 -10.13
CA VAL A 211 -12.53 -7.49 -10.82
C VAL A 211 -13.30 -8.81 -10.83
N SER A 212 -12.63 -9.93 -11.16
CA SER A 212 -13.26 -11.26 -11.15
C SER A 212 -13.76 -11.60 -9.75
N TRP A 213 -12.92 -11.43 -8.74
CA TRP A 213 -13.29 -11.69 -7.35
C TRP A 213 -14.47 -10.82 -6.88
N TYR A 214 -14.47 -9.52 -7.24
CA TYR A 214 -15.56 -8.61 -6.88
C TYR A 214 -16.91 -9.07 -7.47
N ARG A 215 -16.91 -9.47 -8.75
CA ARG A 215 -18.11 -9.99 -9.42
C ARG A 215 -18.66 -11.23 -8.73
N GLU A 216 -17.80 -12.16 -8.39
CA GLU A 216 -18.18 -13.42 -7.78
C GLU A 216 -18.71 -13.27 -6.34
N ASN A 217 -18.16 -12.30 -5.58
CA ASN A 217 -18.37 -12.23 -4.13
C ASN A 217 -19.23 -11.04 -3.67
N ILE A 218 -19.36 -9.99 -4.49
CA ILE A 218 -20.04 -8.75 -4.11
C ILE A 218 -21.23 -8.46 -5.04
N GLU A 219 -21.08 -8.58 -6.35
CA GLU A 219 -22.20 -8.30 -7.29
C GLU A 219 -23.31 -9.37 -7.25
N THR A 220 -22.99 -10.58 -6.83
CA THR A 220 -23.95 -11.70 -6.74
C THR A 220 -24.74 -11.72 -5.44
N THR A 221 -24.48 -10.80 -4.52
CA THR A 221 -25.20 -10.65 -3.25
C THR A 221 -26.18 -9.47 -3.32
#